data_e9fb58faaeed9f276afdfb3732979240
#
_entry.id   e9fb58faaeed9f276afdfb3732979240
#
_cell.length_a   1.000
_cell.length_b   1.000
_cell.length_c   1.000
_cell.angle_alpha   90.00
_cell.angle_beta   90.00
_cell.angle_gamma   90.00
#
_symmetry.space_group_name_H-M   'P 1'
#
loop_
_entity.id
_entity.type
_entity.pdbx_description
1 polymer ?
#
loop_
_entity_poly.entity_id
_entity_poly.type
_entity_poly.pdbx_seq_one_letter_code
_entity_poly.pdbx_strand_id
1 'polypeptide(L)'
;MNKKGLSIQQAVSNFKNLIETSVKTGGSAAKTAMIRSSKPIMNIHDAVKWELIKMGIKEDLIYPHLFESKPELRFAGSLKQKDQDICVVPNDRKPKKEILKEGLLQGVEDEYGKFFTQETLTINVRSQTSSLQKNFDTLYERTISEAQNLHDRCPQMVLGEVYTDEYWC
;
A
#
# COMPACT_ATOMS: atom_id res chain seq x y z
N MET A 1 26.04 3.43 4.94
CA MET A 1 25.48 4.78 4.73
C MET A 1 24.01 4.70 5.01
N ASN A 2 23.52 5.37 6.08
CA ASN A 2 22.09 5.43 6.33
C ASN A 2 21.42 6.24 5.20
N LYS A 3 20.72 5.58 4.31
CA LYS A 3 19.90 6.23 3.29
C LYS A 3 18.75 6.93 4.03
N LYS A 4 18.74 8.25 4.01
CA LYS A 4 17.64 9.05 4.58
C LYS A 4 16.50 9.08 3.58
N GLY A 5 15.31 8.69 4.02
CA GLY A 5 14.09 8.77 3.22
C GLY A 5 13.58 10.20 3.03
N LEU A 6 12.63 10.37 2.14
CA LEU A 6 11.93 11.65 1.93
C LEU A 6 10.96 11.93 3.09
N SER A 7 10.81 13.19 3.46
CA SER A 7 9.66 13.60 4.29
C SER A 7 8.37 13.53 3.47
N ILE A 8 7.22 13.50 4.15
CA ILE A 8 5.91 13.54 3.47
C ILE A 8 5.80 14.77 2.54
N GLN A 9 6.23 15.96 3.03
CA GLN A 9 6.20 17.19 2.23
C GLN A 9 7.07 17.10 0.97
N GLN A 10 8.27 16.51 1.09
CA GLN A 10 9.15 16.29 -0.06
C GLN A 10 8.55 15.29 -1.05
N ALA A 11 7.94 14.22 -0.56
CA ALA A 11 7.31 13.20 -1.40
C ALA A 11 6.11 13.78 -2.18
N VAL A 12 5.26 14.57 -1.53
CA VAL A 12 4.14 15.27 -2.16
C VAL A 12 4.64 16.28 -3.19
N SER A 13 5.66 17.07 -2.87
CA SER A 13 6.27 18.00 -3.82
C SER A 13 6.86 17.29 -5.03
N ASN A 14 7.54 16.17 -4.83
CA ASN A 14 8.08 15.36 -5.92
C ASN A 14 6.96 14.75 -6.79
N PHE A 15 5.90 14.26 -6.16
CA PHE A 15 4.71 13.75 -6.86
C PHE A 15 4.14 14.82 -7.79
N LYS A 16 3.87 16.01 -7.25
CA LYS A 16 3.37 17.17 -8.02
C LYS A 16 4.32 17.51 -9.17
N ASN A 17 5.62 17.70 -8.89
CA ASN A 17 6.62 18.06 -9.88
C ASN A 17 6.71 17.06 -11.04
N LEU A 18 6.61 15.76 -10.78
CA LEU A 18 6.61 14.73 -11.82
C LEU A 18 5.41 14.87 -12.75
N ILE A 19 4.23 15.12 -12.21
CA ILE A 19 3.01 15.32 -13.00
C ILE A 19 3.09 16.62 -13.82
N GLU A 20 3.45 17.75 -13.19
CA GLU A 20 3.55 19.05 -13.87
C GLU A 20 4.60 19.01 -14.99
N THR A 21 5.76 18.42 -14.73
CA THR A 21 6.82 18.29 -15.74
C THR A 21 6.32 17.46 -16.92
N SER A 22 5.62 16.36 -16.67
CA SER A 22 5.08 15.52 -17.74
C SER A 22 4.07 16.26 -18.60
N VAL A 23 3.22 17.11 -18.00
CA VAL A 23 2.27 17.98 -18.73
C VAL A 23 3.02 18.98 -19.60
N LYS A 24 4.04 19.66 -19.04
CA LYS A 24 4.82 20.66 -19.77
C LYS A 24 5.59 20.07 -20.97
N THR A 25 6.05 18.83 -20.86
CA THR A 25 6.88 18.19 -21.90
C THR A 25 6.07 17.45 -22.97
N GLY A 26 4.91 16.93 -22.67
CA GLY A 26 4.14 16.09 -23.59
C GLY A 26 2.63 16.14 -23.42
N GLY A 27 2.10 17.15 -22.71
CA GLY A 27 0.67 17.38 -22.57
C GLY A 27 -0.08 16.27 -21.85
N SER A 28 -1.37 16.11 -22.16
CA SER A 28 -2.27 15.16 -21.50
C SER A 28 -1.84 13.70 -21.66
N ALA A 29 -1.27 13.33 -22.81
CA ALA A 29 -0.80 11.96 -23.04
C ALA A 29 0.37 11.59 -22.12
N ALA A 30 1.34 12.51 -21.95
CA ALA A 30 2.48 12.31 -21.05
C ALA A 30 2.03 12.32 -19.57
N LYS A 31 1.06 13.16 -19.17
CA LYS A 31 0.42 13.09 -17.84
C LYS A 31 -0.12 11.69 -17.58
N THR A 32 -0.93 11.18 -18.52
CA THR A 32 -1.52 9.84 -18.37
C THR A 32 -0.48 8.73 -18.26
N ALA A 33 0.57 8.78 -19.09
CA ALA A 33 1.68 7.82 -19.04
C ALA A 33 2.44 7.92 -17.71
N MET A 34 2.70 9.12 -17.19
CA MET A 34 3.37 9.32 -15.90
C MET A 34 2.56 8.72 -14.75
N ILE A 35 1.25 8.99 -14.68
CA ILE A 35 0.35 8.44 -13.65
C ILE A 35 0.37 6.91 -13.68
N ARG A 36 0.30 6.31 -14.87
CA ARG A 36 0.33 4.85 -15.05
C ARG A 36 1.68 4.20 -14.74
N SER A 37 2.76 4.97 -14.72
CA SER A 37 4.12 4.45 -14.48
C SER A 37 4.39 4.08 -13.02
N SER A 38 3.49 4.34 -12.11
CA SER A 38 3.66 4.19 -10.64
C SER A 38 4.78 5.03 -10.02
N LYS A 39 5.63 5.72 -10.80
CA LYS A 39 6.74 6.54 -10.28
C LYS A 39 6.32 7.59 -9.26
N PRO A 40 5.22 8.36 -9.49
CA PRO A 40 4.82 9.37 -8.51
C PRO A 40 4.44 8.77 -7.17
N ILE A 41 3.67 7.67 -7.17
CA ILE A 41 3.16 7.07 -5.94
C ILE A 41 4.26 6.39 -5.12
N MET A 42 5.33 5.90 -5.74
CA MET A 42 6.46 5.29 -5.04
C MET A 42 7.16 6.26 -4.09
N ASN A 43 7.18 7.57 -4.40
CA ASN A 43 7.68 8.57 -3.46
C ASN A 43 6.85 8.62 -2.17
N ILE A 44 5.53 8.43 -2.28
CA ILE A 44 4.63 8.40 -1.13
C ILE A 44 4.84 7.12 -0.33
N HIS A 45 4.97 5.95 -0.99
CA HIS A 45 5.30 4.69 -0.32
C HIS A 45 6.57 4.83 0.53
N ASP A 46 7.65 5.38 -0.06
CA ASP A 46 8.92 5.52 0.65
C ASP A 46 8.85 6.55 1.77
N ALA A 47 8.08 7.61 1.62
CA ALA A 47 7.86 8.57 2.70
C ALA A 47 7.08 7.95 3.86
N VAL A 48 6.05 7.14 3.60
CA VAL A 48 5.31 6.42 4.64
C VAL A 48 6.23 5.45 5.39
N LYS A 49 7.03 4.64 4.67
CA LYS A 49 8.01 3.73 5.28
C LYS A 49 9.03 4.51 6.13
N TRP A 50 9.48 5.67 5.64
CA TRP A 50 10.42 6.50 6.39
C TRP A 50 9.81 7.09 7.67
N GLU A 51 8.53 7.50 7.65
CA GLU A 51 7.84 7.91 8.87
C GLU A 51 7.74 6.77 9.88
N LEU A 52 7.41 5.54 9.44
CA LEU A 52 7.41 4.36 10.32
C LEU A 52 8.77 4.13 10.99
N ILE A 53 9.87 4.25 10.22
CA ILE A 53 11.23 4.12 10.75
C ILE A 53 11.53 5.22 11.79
N LYS A 54 11.12 6.47 11.51
CA LYS A 54 11.28 7.57 12.48
C LYS A 54 10.47 7.38 13.76
N MET A 55 9.34 6.69 13.67
CA MET A 55 8.53 6.31 14.84
C MET A 55 9.12 5.13 15.63
N GLY A 56 10.25 4.59 15.20
CA GLY A 56 10.97 3.52 15.90
C GLY A 56 10.70 2.11 15.37
N ILE A 57 9.97 1.96 14.28
CA ILE A 57 9.81 0.66 13.63
C ILE A 57 11.14 0.28 12.97
N LYS A 58 11.60 -0.95 13.20
CA LYS A 58 12.81 -1.46 12.56
C LYS A 58 12.57 -1.66 11.07
N GLU A 59 13.55 -1.24 10.26
CA GLU A 59 13.45 -1.29 8.78
C GLU A 59 13.24 -2.73 8.26
N ASP A 60 13.86 -3.71 8.90
CA ASP A 60 13.74 -5.14 8.54
C ASP A 60 12.35 -5.74 8.77
N LEU A 61 11.47 -5.05 9.51
CA LEU A 61 10.07 -5.44 9.70
C LEU A 61 9.12 -4.79 8.68
N ILE A 62 9.61 -3.89 7.83
CA ILE A 62 8.78 -3.17 6.85
C ILE A 62 8.95 -3.81 5.46
N TYR A 63 7.86 -4.21 4.84
CA TYR A 63 7.82 -4.82 3.50
C TYR A 63 6.91 -4.05 2.56
N PRO A 64 7.35 -3.81 1.30
CA PRO A 64 8.75 -3.90 0.82
C PRO A 64 9.67 -2.96 1.60
N HIS A 65 10.97 -3.25 1.64
CA HIS A 65 11.93 -2.39 2.34
C HIS A 65 12.00 -0.99 1.74
N LEU A 66 12.58 -0.06 2.49
CA LEU A 66 12.73 1.33 2.04
C LEU A 66 13.45 1.38 0.68
N PHE A 67 12.91 2.14 -0.26
CA PHE A 67 13.31 2.26 -1.67
C PHE A 67 13.11 0.99 -2.52
N GLU A 68 12.41 -0.01 -2.02
CA GLU A 68 12.04 -1.20 -2.76
C GLU A 68 10.52 -1.22 -3.02
N SER A 69 10.13 -1.81 -4.15
CA SER A 69 8.73 -2.02 -4.52
C SER A 69 8.30 -3.50 -4.38
N LYS A 70 9.24 -4.39 -4.07
CA LYS A 70 9.03 -5.83 -3.92
C LYS A 70 9.94 -6.40 -2.81
N PRO A 71 9.58 -7.52 -2.18
CA PRO A 71 8.30 -8.22 -2.37
C PRO A 71 7.14 -7.54 -1.62
N GLU A 72 5.97 -7.48 -2.26
CA GLU A 72 4.70 -7.22 -1.58
C GLU A 72 4.24 -8.51 -0.89
N LEU A 73 3.68 -8.39 0.31
CA LEU A 73 3.14 -9.55 1.02
C LEU A 73 1.69 -9.80 0.56
N ARG A 74 1.40 -11.05 0.18
CA ARG A 74 0.08 -11.46 -0.29
C ARG A 74 -0.70 -12.10 0.83
N PHE A 75 -1.69 -11.42 1.37
CA PHE A 75 -2.53 -11.94 2.43
C PHE A 75 -3.85 -12.51 1.93
N ALA A 76 -4.27 -13.60 2.54
CA ALA A 76 -5.56 -14.21 2.30
C ALA A 76 -6.63 -13.57 3.20
N GLY A 77 -7.68 -13.06 2.58
CA GLY A 77 -8.91 -12.66 3.25
C GLY A 77 -9.96 -13.77 3.22
N SER A 78 -11.22 -13.40 3.41
CA SER A 78 -12.36 -14.32 3.30
C SER A 78 -12.76 -14.62 1.86
N LEU A 79 -12.61 -13.64 0.96
CA LEU A 79 -13.07 -13.72 -0.43
C LEU A 79 -11.92 -13.90 -1.43
N LYS A 80 -10.78 -13.27 -1.19
CA LYS A 80 -9.64 -13.27 -2.11
C LYS A 80 -8.32 -13.05 -1.39
N GLN A 81 -7.23 -13.49 -2.02
CA GLN A 81 -5.87 -13.07 -1.67
C GLN A 81 -5.53 -11.76 -2.36
N LYS A 82 -4.77 -10.90 -1.68
CA LYS A 82 -4.36 -9.61 -2.23
C LYS A 82 -2.96 -9.22 -1.76
N ASP A 83 -2.16 -8.69 -2.70
CA ASP A 83 -0.89 -8.05 -2.41
C ASP A 83 -1.15 -6.72 -1.66
N GLN A 84 -0.32 -6.44 -0.65
CA GLN A 84 -0.45 -5.28 0.21
C GLN A 84 0.71 -4.31 -0.07
N ASP A 85 0.40 -3.01 -0.12
CA ASP A 85 1.37 -1.99 -0.53
C ASP A 85 2.52 -1.81 0.47
N ILE A 86 2.20 -1.71 1.77
CA ILE A 86 3.20 -1.60 2.85
C ILE A 86 2.71 -2.45 4.01
N CYS A 87 3.59 -3.29 4.54
CA CYS A 87 3.33 -4.12 5.72
C CYS A 87 4.39 -3.88 6.79
N VAL A 88 3.97 -3.81 8.06
CA VAL A 88 4.86 -3.95 9.21
C VAL A 88 4.56 -5.29 9.86
N VAL A 89 5.50 -6.22 9.75
CA VAL A 89 5.31 -7.58 10.25
C VAL A 89 5.69 -7.70 11.73
N PRO A 90 5.10 -8.66 12.48
CA PRO A 90 5.46 -8.89 13.87
C PRO A 90 6.91 -9.35 14.01
N ASN A 91 7.61 -8.86 15.03
CA ASN A 91 9.03 -9.14 15.28
C ASN A 91 9.28 -10.55 15.85
N ASP A 92 8.34 -11.07 16.57
CA ASP A 92 8.45 -12.31 17.37
C ASP A 92 7.65 -13.48 16.79
N ARG A 93 7.01 -13.30 15.66
CA ARG A 93 6.20 -14.32 14.99
C ARG A 93 6.69 -14.57 13.57
N LYS A 94 6.88 -15.85 13.24
CA LYS A 94 7.21 -16.26 11.87
C LYS A 94 5.93 -16.66 11.11
N PRO A 95 5.89 -16.45 9.79
CA PRO A 95 4.82 -16.95 8.95
C PRO A 95 4.75 -18.48 9.01
N LYS A 96 3.53 -19.02 8.99
CA LYS A 96 3.26 -20.44 8.92
C LYS A 96 2.20 -20.71 7.88
N LYS A 97 2.61 -21.40 6.82
CA LYS A 97 1.69 -21.79 5.73
C LYS A 97 0.52 -22.60 6.27
N GLU A 98 -0.65 -22.34 5.75
CA GLU A 98 -1.86 -23.10 6.04
C GLU A 98 -2.74 -23.24 4.79
N ILE A 99 -3.51 -24.33 4.73
CA ILE A 99 -4.55 -24.51 3.71
C ILE A 99 -5.85 -23.99 4.27
N LEU A 100 -6.49 -23.08 3.55
CA LEU A 100 -7.77 -22.50 3.95
C LEU A 100 -8.87 -23.56 3.93
N LYS A 101 -9.63 -23.64 5.03
CA LYS A 101 -10.63 -24.70 5.22
C LYS A 101 -12.05 -24.27 4.90
N GLU A 102 -12.29 -22.97 4.79
CA GLU A 102 -13.62 -22.37 4.70
C GLU A 102 -13.65 -21.24 3.67
N GLY A 103 -14.86 -20.84 3.27
CA GLY A 103 -15.11 -19.70 2.40
C GLY A 103 -14.76 -19.93 0.93
N LEU A 104 -14.69 -18.86 0.16
CA LEU A 104 -14.42 -18.90 -1.28
C LEU A 104 -12.98 -19.32 -1.61
N LEU A 105 -12.09 -19.24 -0.65
CA LEU A 105 -10.69 -19.66 -0.78
C LEU A 105 -10.42 -21.06 -0.21
N GLN A 106 -11.45 -21.87 0.04
CA GLN A 106 -11.25 -23.23 0.53
C GLN A 106 -10.31 -24.03 -0.38
N GLY A 107 -9.30 -24.67 0.21
CA GLY A 107 -8.28 -25.43 -0.52
C GLY A 107 -7.11 -24.60 -1.03
N VAL A 108 -7.15 -23.27 -0.93
CA VAL A 108 -6.05 -22.38 -1.34
C VAL A 108 -5.01 -22.31 -0.22
N GLU A 109 -3.73 -22.30 -0.59
CA GLU A 109 -2.60 -22.10 0.35
C GLU A 109 -2.50 -20.62 0.72
N ASP A 110 -2.46 -20.33 2.02
CA ASP A 110 -2.05 -19.06 2.59
C ASP A 110 -0.60 -19.19 3.09
N GLU A 111 0.30 -18.41 2.49
CA GLU A 111 1.74 -18.49 2.76
C GLU A 111 2.11 -18.00 4.16
N TYR A 112 1.32 -17.06 4.71
CA TYR A 112 1.64 -16.39 5.97
C TYR A 112 0.87 -16.94 7.16
N GLY A 113 -0.33 -17.46 6.94
CA GLY A 113 -1.24 -17.95 7.97
C GLY A 113 -1.93 -16.86 8.78
N LYS A 114 -3.07 -17.23 9.38
CA LYS A 114 -3.96 -16.28 10.06
C LYS A 114 -3.26 -15.51 11.19
N PHE A 115 -2.49 -16.20 12.04
CA PHE A 115 -1.88 -15.58 13.22
C PHE A 115 -0.80 -14.55 12.88
N PHE A 116 0.00 -14.77 11.83
CA PHE A 116 0.96 -13.79 11.35
C PHE A 116 0.25 -12.60 10.71
N THR A 117 -0.73 -12.88 9.85
CA THR A 117 -1.47 -11.85 9.12
C THR A 117 -2.22 -10.92 10.08
N GLN A 118 -2.88 -11.43 11.10
CA GLN A 118 -3.66 -10.59 12.03
C GLN A 118 -2.81 -9.70 12.95
N GLU A 119 -1.53 -10.00 13.13
CA GLU A 119 -0.58 -9.18 13.90
C GLU A 119 0.23 -8.22 13.01
N THR A 120 0.00 -8.25 11.69
CA THR A 120 0.65 -7.36 10.73
C THR A 120 -0.16 -6.07 10.58
N LEU A 121 0.51 -4.91 10.67
CA LEU A 121 -0.05 -3.64 10.21
C LEU A 121 0.09 -3.56 8.69
N THR A 122 -0.99 -3.27 8.00
CA THR A 122 -1.00 -3.04 6.55
C THR A 122 -1.42 -1.63 6.23
N ILE A 123 -0.70 -0.95 5.34
CA ILE A 123 -1.01 0.40 4.88
C ILE A 123 -1.11 0.38 3.36
N ASN A 124 -2.29 0.66 2.82
CA ASN A 124 -2.50 0.84 1.39
C ASN A 124 -2.26 2.31 1.01
N VAL A 125 -1.61 2.53 -0.11
CA VAL A 125 -1.32 3.87 -0.63
C VAL A 125 -2.01 4.04 -1.97
N ARG A 126 -2.93 5.00 -2.05
CA ARG A 126 -3.76 5.24 -3.23
C ARG A 126 -3.57 6.65 -3.74
N SER A 127 -3.53 6.80 -5.06
CA SER A 127 -3.56 8.12 -5.70
C SER A 127 -4.79 8.26 -6.58
N GLN A 128 -5.47 9.39 -6.46
CA GLN A 128 -6.58 9.74 -7.33
C GLN A 128 -6.24 11.06 -8.03
N THR A 129 -5.62 10.93 -9.20
CA THR A 129 -5.11 12.06 -9.99
C THR A 129 -5.97 12.37 -11.22
N SER A 130 -7.15 11.76 -11.32
CA SER A 130 -8.11 12.06 -12.41
C SER A 130 -9.54 11.69 -11.99
N SER A 131 -10.51 12.54 -12.39
CA SER A 131 -11.95 12.29 -12.24
C SER A 131 -12.38 11.97 -10.80
N LEU A 132 -11.96 12.79 -9.83
CA LEU A 132 -12.24 12.63 -8.40
C LEU A 132 -13.73 12.36 -8.14
N GLN A 133 -14.62 13.21 -8.63
CA GLN A 133 -16.06 13.06 -8.42
C GLN A 133 -16.61 11.75 -8.99
N LYS A 134 -16.07 11.30 -10.14
CA LYS A 134 -16.55 10.12 -10.85
C LYS A 134 -16.09 8.80 -10.21
N ASN A 135 -14.99 8.82 -9.46
CA ASN A 135 -14.35 7.61 -8.90
C ASN A 135 -14.37 7.57 -7.37
N PHE A 136 -14.93 8.60 -6.71
CA PHE A 136 -14.95 8.65 -5.25
C PHE A 136 -15.69 7.46 -4.65
N ASP A 137 -16.88 7.19 -5.15
CA ASP A 137 -17.69 6.05 -4.68
C ASP A 137 -16.95 4.73 -4.88
N THR A 138 -16.34 4.53 -6.05
CA THR A 138 -15.56 3.32 -6.34
C THR A 138 -14.36 3.14 -5.41
N LEU A 139 -13.68 4.23 -5.05
CA LEU A 139 -12.57 4.16 -4.10
C LEU A 139 -13.05 3.83 -2.70
N TYR A 140 -14.12 4.47 -2.27
CA TYR A 140 -14.73 4.23 -0.97
C TYR A 140 -15.22 2.79 -0.82
N GLU A 141 -16.02 2.31 -1.78
CA GLU A 141 -16.49 0.92 -1.83
C GLU A 141 -15.33 -0.08 -1.83
N ARG A 142 -14.28 0.18 -2.63
CA ARG A 142 -13.11 -0.68 -2.70
C ARG A 142 -12.38 -0.73 -1.36
N THR A 143 -12.19 0.39 -0.70
CA THR A 143 -11.52 0.45 0.62
C THR A 143 -12.28 -0.35 1.66
N ILE A 144 -13.60 -0.17 1.76
CA ILE A 144 -14.44 -0.92 2.68
C ILE A 144 -14.41 -2.41 2.35
N SER A 145 -14.59 -2.77 1.08
CA SER A 145 -14.59 -4.18 0.64
C SER A 145 -13.26 -4.88 0.91
N GLU A 146 -12.13 -4.17 0.74
CA GLU A 146 -10.81 -4.72 1.03
C GLU A 146 -10.57 -4.89 2.53
N ALA A 147 -10.95 -3.89 3.33
CA ALA A 147 -10.88 -3.98 4.78
C ALA A 147 -11.75 -5.13 5.31
N GLN A 148 -12.99 -5.24 4.85
CA GLN A 148 -13.89 -6.32 5.21
C GLN A 148 -13.34 -7.69 4.82
N ASN A 149 -12.82 -7.84 3.59
CA ASN A 149 -12.22 -9.09 3.13
C ASN A 149 -11.11 -9.60 4.06
N LEU A 150 -10.28 -8.70 4.61
CA LEU A 150 -9.21 -9.06 5.53
C LEU A 150 -9.73 -9.24 6.96
N HIS A 151 -10.61 -8.35 7.45
CA HIS A 151 -11.13 -8.40 8.82
C HIS A 151 -12.08 -9.58 9.08
N ASP A 152 -12.83 -10.04 8.08
CA ASP A 152 -13.65 -11.24 8.21
C ASP A 152 -12.82 -12.47 8.61
N ARG A 153 -11.58 -12.55 8.14
CA ARG A 153 -10.66 -13.63 8.49
C ARG A 153 -9.72 -13.29 9.64
N CYS A 154 -9.21 -12.06 9.66
CA CYS A 154 -8.20 -11.57 10.59
C CYS A 154 -8.70 -10.32 11.33
N PRO A 155 -9.65 -10.46 12.27
CA PRO A 155 -10.37 -9.32 12.87
C PRO A 155 -9.49 -8.38 13.72
N GLN A 156 -8.31 -8.83 14.14
CA GLN A 156 -7.36 -8.03 14.92
C GLN A 156 -6.35 -7.27 14.05
N MET A 157 -6.38 -7.48 12.72
CA MET A 157 -5.46 -6.84 11.79
C MET A 157 -5.67 -5.32 11.81
N VAL A 158 -4.58 -4.57 11.81
CA VAL A 158 -4.63 -3.10 11.70
C VAL A 158 -4.43 -2.71 10.24
N LEU A 159 -5.39 -1.96 9.71
CA LEU A 159 -5.40 -1.47 8.33
C LEU A 159 -5.32 0.05 8.32
N GLY A 160 -4.38 0.59 7.57
CA GLY A 160 -4.22 2.01 7.29
C GLY A 160 -4.42 2.31 5.81
N GLU A 161 -4.90 3.51 5.51
CA GLU A 161 -5.07 4.00 4.15
C GLU A 161 -4.43 5.38 4.02
N VAL A 162 -3.64 5.57 2.96
CA VAL A 162 -3.05 6.85 2.59
C VAL A 162 -3.59 7.25 1.23
N TYR A 163 -4.25 8.40 1.16
CA TYR A 163 -4.78 8.95 -0.07
C TYR A 163 -4.01 10.19 -0.50
N THR A 164 -3.71 10.27 -1.79
CA THR A 164 -3.25 11.50 -2.43
C THR A 164 -4.25 11.90 -3.51
N ASP A 165 -4.68 13.16 -3.51
CA ASP A 165 -5.61 13.71 -4.49
C ASP A 165 -5.04 14.94 -5.21
N GLU A 166 -5.77 15.47 -6.20
CA GLU A 166 -5.37 16.63 -7.01
C GLU A 166 -5.68 18.00 -6.36
N TYR A 167 -6.27 18.04 -5.17
CA TYR A 167 -6.70 19.31 -4.53
C TYR A 167 -5.55 20.22 -4.05
N TRP A 168 -4.32 19.90 -4.34
CA TRP A 168 -3.14 20.68 -3.97
C TRP A 168 -2.59 21.55 -5.12
N CYS A 169 -3.40 21.86 -6.13
CA CYS A 169 -3.03 22.76 -7.23
C CYS A 169 -3.72 24.09 -7.10
#